data_7521efd5f68265cec6b2b70c0e0a62be
#
_entry.id   7521efd5f68265cec6b2b70c0e0a62be
#
_cell.length_a   1.000
_cell.length_b   1.000
_cell.length_c   1.000
_cell.angle_alpha   90.00
_cell.angle_beta   90.00
_cell.angle_gamma   90.00
#
_symmetry.space_group_name_H-M   'P 1'
#
loop_
_entity.id
_entity.type
_entity.pdbx_description
1 polymer ?
#
loop_
_entity_poly.entity_id
_entity_poly.type
_entity_poly.pdbx_seq_one_letter_code
_entity_poly.pdbx_strand_id
1 'polypeptide(L)'
;MKMNRVIALMIAMLLTFSLTACAESSAAPELDGKTEYELLEVENEILLANNALWEKVFLSMSKNVTADVLSSNYGDVLMSAVEGAKEQFSEEEYEKLKADAEQIRTIEEKIDEISASDASSQPEDAAQGDAFPQFTGKDLDGNDVDNSLFSANAFTVVNFWFNGCKPCVQELDDLSALNERIKEQGGEVVGINVETLDGNKQGIETAKQLLEMTGANYRNIYFDASSEAGTFALGIMAFPTTYVFDRNGRIVGEPLLGGIDNEKNLEMLQKTM
;
A
#
# COMPACT_ATOMS: atom_id res chain seq x y z
N MET A 1 -35.06 42.62 -34.07
CA MET A 1 -35.91 41.80 -33.20
C MET A 1 -35.46 40.32 -33.13
N LYS A 2 -34.18 40.02 -33.33
CA LYS A 2 -33.63 38.63 -33.23
C LYS A 2 -32.57 38.46 -32.12
N MET A 3 -32.16 39.53 -31.45
CA MET A 3 -31.12 39.48 -30.41
C MET A 3 -31.67 39.11 -29.01
N ASN A 4 -32.94 39.37 -28.74
CA ASN A 4 -33.52 39.09 -27.41
C ASN A 4 -33.85 37.61 -27.12
N ARG A 5 -33.91 36.77 -28.18
CA ARG A 5 -34.17 35.32 -27.98
C ARG A 5 -32.92 34.50 -27.58
N VAL A 6 -31.75 34.95 -28.00
CA VAL A 6 -30.49 34.29 -27.66
C VAL A 6 -30.08 34.64 -26.23
N ILE A 7 -30.33 35.87 -25.78
CA ILE A 7 -30.01 36.28 -24.39
C ILE A 7 -31.00 35.64 -23.41
N ALA A 8 -32.26 35.45 -23.79
CA ALA A 8 -33.24 34.76 -22.94
C ALA A 8 -32.95 33.26 -22.78
N LEU A 9 -32.35 32.61 -23.79
CA LEU A 9 -31.92 31.20 -23.73
C LEU A 9 -30.63 31.00 -22.90
N MET A 10 -29.72 31.96 -22.90
CA MET A 10 -28.53 31.91 -22.05
C MET A 10 -28.82 32.15 -20.56
N ILE A 11 -29.79 32.99 -20.24
CA ILE A 11 -30.22 33.25 -18.85
C ILE A 11 -31.01 32.07 -18.30
N ALA A 12 -31.78 31.34 -19.12
CA ALA A 12 -32.49 30.14 -18.72
C ALA A 12 -31.52 28.96 -18.47
N MET A 13 -30.36 28.92 -19.14
CA MET A 13 -29.34 27.87 -18.94
C MET A 13 -28.44 28.11 -17.70
N LEU A 14 -28.36 29.35 -17.23
CA LEU A 14 -27.64 29.73 -16.01
C LEU A 14 -28.45 29.56 -14.72
N LEU A 15 -29.77 29.38 -14.82
CA LEU A 15 -30.65 29.18 -13.67
C LEU A 15 -30.98 27.72 -13.37
N THR A 16 -30.58 26.80 -14.23
CA THR A 16 -30.74 25.34 -13.98
C THR A 16 -29.51 24.67 -13.34
N PHE A 17 -28.41 25.42 -13.17
CA PHE A 17 -27.18 24.89 -12.54
C PHE A 17 -27.06 25.21 -11.04
N SER A 18 -28.08 25.79 -10.42
CA SER A 18 -28.00 26.22 -9.00
C SER A 18 -28.94 25.48 -8.06
N LEU A 19 -29.44 24.29 -8.42
CA LEU A 19 -30.36 23.53 -7.56
C LEU A 19 -30.07 22.00 -7.55
N THR A 20 -28.81 21.62 -7.73
CA THR A 20 -28.35 20.24 -7.45
C THR A 20 -27.14 20.23 -6.51
N ALA A 21 -27.15 21.13 -5.54
CA ALA A 21 -26.22 21.05 -4.41
C ALA A 21 -27.09 20.87 -3.16
N CYS A 22 -27.52 19.63 -2.92
CA CYS A 22 -27.92 19.07 -1.62
C CYS A 22 -28.68 17.75 -1.85
N ALA A 23 -27.95 16.72 -2.14
CA ALA A 23 -28.22 15.34 -1.76
C ALA A 23 -26.98 14.53 -2.19
N GLU A 24 -25.88 14.66 -1.45
CA GLU A 24 -24.94 13.55 -1.40
C GLU A 24 -25.68 12.44 -0.67
N SER A 25 -26.41 11.65 -1.45
CA SER A 25 -26.81 10.33 -1.06
C SER A 25 -25.53 9.56 -0.86
N SER A 26 -25.21 9.20 0.37
CA SER A 26 -24.23 8.18 0.70
C SER A 26 -24.78 6.82 0.24
N ALA A 27 -24.86 6.62 -1.07
CA ALA A 27 -25.04 5.29 -1.62
C ALA A 27 -23.73 4.56 -1.37
N ALA A 28 -23.79 3.44 -0.68
CA ALA A 28 -22.65 2.54 -0.55
C ALA A 28 -22.08 2.27 -1.96
N PRO A 29 -20.76 2.24 -2.13
CA PRO A 29 -20.15 1.97 -3.43
C PRO A 29 -20.62 0.61 -3.95
N GLU A 30 -20.87 0.51 -5.26
CA GLU A 30 -21.19 -0.76 -5.90
C GLU A 30 -19.92 -1.61 -5.96
N LEU A 31 -19.89 -2.71 -5.21
CA LEU A 31 -18.68 -3.55 -5.04
C LEU A 31 -18.71 -4.78 -5.96
N ASP A 32 -19.88 -5.16 -6.47
CA ASP A 32 -20.03 -6.37 -7.27
C ASP A 32 -19.36 -6.26 -8.64
N GLY A 33 -18.59 -7.30 -8.99
CA GLY A 33 -17.87 -7.38 -10.26
C GLY A 33 -16.58 -6.57 -10.33
N LYS A 34 -16.17 -5.95 -9.24
CA LYS A 34 -14.87 -5.28 -9.13
C LYS A 34 -13.75 -6.29 -8.91
N THR A 35 -12.58 -6.00 -9.45
CA THR A 35 -11.33 -6.68 -9.14
C THR A 35 -10.82 -6.27 -7.76
N GLU A 36 -9.93 -7.05 -7.17
CA GLU A 36 -9.25 -6.70 -5.92
C GLU A 36 -8.62 -5.30 -5.99
N TYR A 37 -7.92 -4.99 -7.09
CA TYR A 37 -7.34 -3.67 -7.32
C TYR A 37 -8.38 -2.53 -7.30
N GLU A 38 -9.50 -2.70 -8.01
CA GLU A 38 -10.57 -1.69 -8.01
C GLU A 38 -11.25 -1.53 -6.64
N LEU A 39 -11.25 -2.58 -5.82
CA LEU A 39 -11.73 -2.53 -4.45
C LEU A 39 -10.77 -1.74 -3.55
N LEU A 40 -9.47 -1.96 -3.68
CA LEU A 40 -8.43 -1.18 -2.97
C LEU A 40 -8.43 0.30 -3.39
N GLU A 41 -8.72 0.62 -4.66
CA GLU A 41 -8.92 2.02 -5.08
C GLU A 41 -10.10 2.66 -4.35
N VAL A 42 -11.22 1.95 -4.19
CA VAL A 42 -12.40 2.46 -3.45
C VAL A 42 -12.05 2.71 -1.97
N GLU A 43 -11.28 1.84 -1.33
CA GLU A 43 -10.80 2.07 0.04
C GLU A 43 -9.97 3.34 0.16
N ASN A 44 -9.02 3.51 -0.75
CA ASN A 44 -8.20 4.71 -0.79
C ASN A 44 -9.03 5.97 -1.01
N GLU A 45 -10.05 5.93 -1.86
CA GLU A 45 -10.99 7.05 -2.06
C GLU A 45 -11.75 7.40 -0.78
N ILE A 46 -12.21 6.39 -0.02
CA ILE A 46 -12.90 6.58 1.27
C ILE A 46 -11.97 7.29 2.26
N LEU A 47 -10.73 6.83 2.41
CA LEU A 47 -9.76 7.43 3.32
C LEU A 47 -9.39 8.86 2.90
N LEU A 48 -9.19 9.08 1.60
CA LEU A 48 -8.84 10.39 1.04
C LEU A 48 -9.99 11.40 1.18
N ALA A 49 -11.25 10.98 1.03
CA ALA A 49 -12.42 11.85 1.19
C ALA A 49 -12.49 12.50 2.58
N ASN A 50 -11.94 11.84 3.60
CA ASN A 50 -11.90 12.30 4.98
C ASN A 50 -10.48 12.38 5.55
N ASN A 51 -9.47 12.61 4.69
CA ASN A 51 -8.06 12.55 5.01
C ASN A 51 -7.69 13.29 6.33
N ALA A 52 -8.20 14.52 6.51
CA ALA A 52 -7.88 15.30 7.73
C ALA A 52 -8.40 14.67 9.03
N LEU A 53 -9.46 13.87 8.97
CA LEU A 53 -9.97 13.11 10.11
C LEU A 53 -9.15 11.84 10.32
N TRP A 54 -8.88 11.10 9.25
CA TRP A 54 -8.07 9.89 9.30
C TRP A 54 -6.63 10.15 9.75
N GLU A 55 -6.03 11.28 9.35
CA GLU A 55 -4.71 11.69 9.86
C GLU A 55 -4.69 11.77 11.39
N LYS A 56 -5.74 12.33 12.02
CA LYS A 56 -5.83 12.38 13.49
C LYS A 56 -5.97 10.98 14.11
N VAL A 57 -6.75 10.08 13.48
CA VAL A 57 -6.89 8.68 13.92
C VAL A 57 -5.53 8.00 13.87
N PHE A 58 -4.83 8.05 12.74
CA PHE A 58 -3.52 7.42 12.55
C PHE A 58 -2.45 7.97 13.51
N LEU A 59 -2.45 9.27 13.76
CA LEU A 59 -1.56 9.88 14.75
C LEU A 59 -1.84 9.40 16.19
N SER A 60 -3.08 8.99 16.48
CA SER A 60 -3.49 8.50 17.79
C SER A 60 -3.24 6.99 17.97
N MET A 61 -3.10 6.24 16.87
CA MET A 61 -2.80 4.82 16.92
C MET A 61 -1.48 4.59 17.66
N SER A 62 -1.52 3.77 18.70
CA SER A 62 -0.32 3.35 19.41
C SER A 62 0.62 2.63 18.44
N LYS A 63 1.93 2.90 18.53
CA LYS A 63 2.96 2.23 17.71
C LYS A 63 3.07 0.71 17.95
N ASN A 64 2.22 0.14 18.80
CA ASN A 64 2.14 -1.29 19.08
C ASN A 64 1.07 -1.96 18.21
N VAL A 65 1.30 -2.02 16.90
CA VAL A 65 0.55 -2.91 16.02
C VAL A 65 1.11 -4.32 16.24
N THR A 66 0.28 -5.24 16.72
CA THR A 66 0.66 -6.65 16.93
C THR A 66 0.31 -7.48 15.69
N ALA A 67 0.96 -8.63 15.49
CA ALA A 67 0.66 -9.53 14.36
C ALA A 67 -0.82 -9.96 14.31
N ASP A 68 -1.48 -10.06 15.47
CA ASP A 68 -2.92 -10.38 15.54
C ASP A 68 -3.82 -9.29 14.91
N VAL A 69 -3.36 -8.04 14.91
CA VAL A 69 -4.05 -6.91 14.27
C VAL A 69 -3.95 -6.98 12.76
N LEU A 70 -2.86 -7.56 12.24
CA LEU A 70 -2.58 -7.64 10.80
C LEU A 70 -3.27 -8.84 10.11
N SER A 71 -3.66 -9.85 10.88
CA SER A 71 -4.50 -10.95 10.39
C SER A 71 -6.00 -10.62 10.48
N SER A 72 -6.35 -9.42 10.94
CA SER A 72 -7.72 -8.94 11.08
C SER A 72 -8.11 -8.15 9.84
N ASN A 73 -9.39 -8.18 9.48
CA ASN A 73 -9.96 -7.29 8.49
C ASN A 73 -9.58 -5.83 8.78
N TYR A 74 -9.07 -5.11 7.79
CA TYR A 74 -8.54 -3.75 7.98
C TYR A 74 -9.59 -2.77 8.50
N GLY A 75 -10.85 -2.91 8.07
CA GLY A 75 -11.94 -2.11 8.61
C GLY A 75 -12.16 -2.31 10.10
N ASP A 76 -11.95 -3.52 10.64
CA ASP A 76 -12.02 -3.78 12.09
C ASP A 76 -10.89 -3.09 12.84
N VAL A 77 -9.69 -3.05 12.25
CA VAL A 77 -8.54 -2.31 12.79
C VAL A 77 -8.85 -0.81 12.84
N LEU A 78 -9.38 -0.26 11.74
CA LEU A 78 -9.77 1.14 11.66
C LEU A 78 -10.89 1.48 12.65
N MET A 79 -11.89 0.61 12.79
CA MET A 79 -12.98 0.78 13.75
C MET A 79 -12.44 0.85 15.19
N SER A 80 -11.54 -0.04 15.55
CA SER A 80 -10.90 -0.04 16.88
C SER A 80 -10.08 1.24 17.12
N ALA A 81 -9.38 1.73 16.09
CA ALA A 81 -8.62 2.95 16.16
C ALA A 81 -9.52 4.20 16.34
N VAL A 82 -10.64 4.25 15.62
CA VAL A 82 -11.65 5.32 15.73
C VAL A 82 -12.28 5.32 17.12
N GLU A 83 -12.64 4.15 17.67
CA GLU A 83 -13.16 4.03 19.03
C GLU A 83 -12.14 4.51 20.07
N GLY A 84 -10.88 4.13 19.91
CA GLY A 84 -9.79 4.57 20.79
C GLY A 84 -9.53 6.08 20.76
N ALA A 85 -9.86 6.73 19.67
CA ALA A 85 -9.67 8.16 19.45
C ALA A 85 -10.96 9.00 19.65
N LYS A 86 -12.07 8.40 20.07
CA LYS A 86 -13.41 9.02 20.11
C LYS A 86 -13.43 10.40 20.75
N GLU A 87 -12.71 10.61 21.83
CA GLU A 87 -12.69 11.88 22.58
C GLU A 87 -12.08 13.05 21.77
N GLN A 88 -11.42 12.77 20.66
CA GLN A 88 -10.77 13.77 19.80
C GLN A 88 -11.70 14.32 18.71
N PHE A 89 -12.90 13.75 18.58
CA PHE A 89 -13.84 14.05 17.51
C PHE A 89 -15.20 14.53 18.04
N SER A 90 -15.88 15.37 17.24
CA SER A 90 -17.30 15.63 17.44
C SER A 90 -18.11 14.37 17.13
N GLU A 91 -19.36 14.31 17.61
CA GLU A 91 -20.24 13.15 17.34
C GLU A 91 -20.43 12.93 15.82
N GLU A 92 -20.55 14.02 15.03
CA GLU A 92 -20.70 13.95 13.58
C GLU A 92 -19.42 13.39 12.91
N GLU A 93 -18.25 13.85 13.29
CA GLU A 93 -16.95 13.35 12.77
C GLU A 93 -16.73 11.89 13.16
N TYR A 94 -17.08 11.52 14.39
CA TYR A 94 -16.95 10.15 14.88
C TYR A 94 -17.86 9.18 14.12
N GLU A 95 -19.14 9.51 13.92
CA GLU A 95 -20.06 8.66 13.15
C GLU A 95 -19.63 8.56 11.67
N LYS A 96 -19.02 9.60 11.10
CA LYS A 96 -18.48 9.58 9.76
C LYS A 96 -17.30 8.62 9.64
N LEU A 97 -16.34 8.69 10.56
CA LEU A 97 -15.19 7.77 10.60
C LEU A 97 -15.61 6.32 10.79
N LYS A 98 -16.64 6.09 11.60
CA LYS A 98 -17.22 4.73 11.77
C LYS A 98 -17.85 4.22 10.48
N ALA A 99 -18.59 5.08 9.77
CA ALA A 99 -19.18 4.71 8.49
C ALA A 99 -18.12 4.38 7.43
N ASP A 100 -17.04 5.14 7.38
CA ASP A 100 -15.89 4.86 6.51
C ASP A 100 -15.25 3.50 6.86
N ALA A 101 -14.96 3.26 8.14
CA ALA A 101 -14.38 1.99 8.60
C ALA A 101 -15.27 0.78 8.30
N GLU A 102 -16.60 0.92 8.44
CA GLU A 102 -17.55 -0.13 8.09
C GLU A 102 -17.61 -0.42 6.59
N GLN A 103 -17.50 0.62 5.75
CA GLN A 103 -17.41 0.44 4.31
C GLN A 103 -16.12 -0.31 3.92
N ILE A 104 -14.99 0.08 4.50
CA ILE A 104 -13.70 -0.60 4.29
C ILE A 104 -13.79 -2.05 4.75
N ARG A 105 -14.40 -2.34 5.90
CA ARG A 105 -14.61 -3.71 6.37
C ARG A 105 -15.37 -4.57 5.35
N THR A 106 -16.41 -4.01 4.75
CA THR A 106 -17.20 -4.71 3.72
C THR A 106 -16.40 -4.95 2.43
N ILE A 107 -15.52 -4.00 2.08
CA ILE A 107 -14.63 -4.14 0.91
C ILE A 107 -13.61 -5.25 1.17
N GLU A 108 -12.99 -5.28 2.33
CA GLU A 108 -12.04 -6.32 2.73
C GLU A 108 -12.67 -7.72 2.75
N GLU A 109 -13.92 -7.86 3.26
CA GLU A 109 -14.67 -9.12 3.16
C GLU A 109 -14.84 -9.58 1.71
N LYS A 110 -15.03 -8.63 0.78
CA LYS A 110 -15.16 -8.92 -0.64
C LYS A 110 -13.82 -9.31 -1.27
N ILE A 111 -12.73 -8.67 -0.88
CA ILE A 111 -11.36 -9.03 -1.28
C ILE A 111 -11.04 -10.46 -0.81
N ASP A 112 -11.37 -10.80 0.43
CA ASP A 112 -11.20 -12.15 0.96
C ASP A 112 -11.99 -13.21 0.17
N GLU A 113 -13.24 -12.90 -0.26
CA GLU A 113 -14.04 -13.78 -1.11
C GLU A 113 -13.39 -14.02 -2.48
N ILE A 114 -12.81 -12.97 -3.10
CA ILE A 114 -12.11 -13.08 -4.40
C ILE A 114 -10.87 -13.94 -4.22
N SER A 115 -10.04 -13.62 -3.24
CA SER A 115 -8.80 -14.35 -2.93
C SER A 115 -9.07 -15.83 -2.61
N ALA A 116 -10.16 -16.14 -1.86
CA ALA A 116 -10.57 -17.51 -1.59
C ALA A 116 -11.07 -18.25 -2.83
N SER A 117 -11.68 -17.55 -3.79
CA SER A 117 -12.14 -18.15 -5.06
C SER A 117 -10.97 -18.49 -5.99
N ASP A 118 -9.93 -17.66 -6.00
CA ASP A 118 -8.72 -17.88 -6.80
C ASP A 118 -7.83 -18.98 -6.21
N ALA A 119 -7.78 -19.11 -4.87
CA ALA A 119 -7.09 -20.19 -4.18
C ALA A 119 -7.68 -21.59 -4.51
N SER A 120 -8.94 -21.68 -4.93
CA SER A 120 -9.57 -22.96 -5.31
C SER A 120 -9.11 -23.51 -6.66
N SER A 121 -8.31 -22.77 -7.44
CA SER A 121 -7.82 -23.15 -8.77
C SER A 121 -6.34 -23.53 -8.81
N GLN A 122 -5.65 -23.62 -7.70
CA GLN A 122 -4.24 -24.06 -7.63
C GLN A 122 -4.09 -25.50 -7.16
N PRO A 123 -3.11 -26.28 -7.69
CA PRO A 123 -2.88 -27.67 -7.26
C PRO A 123 -2.37 -27.70 -5.81
N GLU A 124 -2.93 -28.62 -5.01
CA GLU A 124 -2.52 -28.94 -3.66
C GLU A 124 -1.07 -29.47 -3.64
N ASP A 125 -0.10 -28.59 -3.43
CA ASP A 125 1.22 -28.96 -2.91
C ASP A 125 1.91 -27.73 -2.30
N ALA A 126 1.42 -27.27 -1.12
CA ALA A 126 2.02 -26.11 -0.48
C ALA A 126 1.96 -26.18 1.05
N ALA A 127 3.04 -26.68 1.61
CA ALA A 127 3.50 -26.29 2.94
C ALA A 127 4.69 -25.33 2.77
N GLN A 128 4.50 -24.18 2.08
CA GLN A 128 5.51 -23.11 1.96
C GLN A 128 4.81 -21.81 1.59
N GLY A 129 5.21 -20.66 2.20
CA GLY A 129 4.58 -19.35 2.10
C GLY A 129 4.31 -18.88 0.66
N ASP A 130 3.41 -17.92 0.53
CA ASP A 130 2.99 -17.36 -0.76
C ASP A 130 4.19 -16.85 -1.57
N ALA A 131 4.14 -17.02 -2.88
CA ALA A 131 5.19 -16.53 -3.77
C ALA A 131 4.92 -15.07 -4.15
N PHE A 132 5.99 -14.27 -4.26
CA PHE A 132 5.90 -12.96 -4.89
C PHE A 132 5.37 -13.13 -6.33
N PRO A 133 4.38 -12.33 -6.73
CA PRO A 133 3.79 -12.45 -8.06
C PRO A 133 4.81 -12.30 -9.19
N GLN A 134 4.50 -12.84 -10.36
CA GLN A 134 5.35 -12.70 -11.53
C GLN A 134 5.36 -11.24 -11.99
N PHE A 135 6.55 -10.72 -12.29
CA PHE A 135 6.70 -9.35 -12.77
C PHE A 135 7.76 -9.23 -13.85
N THR A 136 7.64 -8.19 -14.64
CA THR A 136 8.70 -7.59 -15.45
C THR A 136 8.73 -6.10 -15.11
N GLY A 137 9.89 -5.56 -14.88
CA GLY A 137 10.05 -4.18 -14.43
C GLY A 137 11.42 -3.63 -14.75
N LYS A 138 11.78 -2.59 -14.05
CA LYS A 138 13.10 -1.95 -14.16
C LYS A 138 13.60 -1.56 -12.78
N ASP A 139 14.92 -1.46 -12.66
CA ASP A 139 15.51 -0.71 -11.55
C ASP A 139 15.40 0.81 -11.78
N LEU A 140 15.74 1.59 -10.77
CA LEU A 140 15.67 3.05 -10.89
C LEU A 140 16.67 3.60 -11.93
N ASP A 141 17.67 2.83 -12.36
CA ASP A 141 18.62 3.22 -13.40
C ASP A 141 18.16 2.82 -14.81
N GLY A 142 17.02 2.11 -14.89
CA GLY A 142 16.37 1.73 -16.14
C GLY A 142 16.79 0.37 -16.68
N ASN A 143 17.55 -0.42 -15.92
CA ASN A 143 17.88 -1.80 -16.30
C ASN A 143 16.68 -2.71 -16.10
N ASP A 144 16.50 -3.66 -17.01
CA ASP A 144 15.39 -4.62 -16.93
C ASP A 144 15.58 -5.59 -15.75
N VAL A 145 14.49 -5.85 -15.03
CA VAL A 145 14.43 -6.77 -13.88
C VAL A 145 13.16 -7.61 -13.98
N ASP A 146 13.25 -8.89 -13.63
CA ASP A 146 12.12 -9.81 -13.57
C ASP A 146 12.28 -10.80 -12.41
N ASN A 147 11.41 -11.81 -12.33
CA ASN A 147 11.43 -12.82 -11.27
C ASN A 147 12.73 -13.63 -11.19
N SER A 148 13.62 -13.59 -12.20
CA SER A 148 14.94 -14.20 -12.12
C SER A 148 15.81 -13.58 -11.01
N LEU A 149 15.44 -12.39 -10.53
CA LEU A 149 15.99 -11.74 -9.35
C LEU A 149 16.07 -12.72 -8.16
N PHE A 150 14.99 -13.44 -7.87
CA PHE A 150 14.94 -14.37 -6.73
C PHE A 150 15.86 -15.57 -6.95
N SER A 151 15.84 -16.17 -8.14
CA SER A 151 16.66 -17.35 -8.43
C SER A 151 18.17 -17.04 -8.53
N ALA A 152 18.52 -15.78 -8.79
CA ALA A 152 19.90 -15.31 -8.79
C ALA A 152 20.51 -15.22 -7.38
N ASN A 153 19.68 -15.15 -6.34
CA ASN A 153 20.07 -15.01 -4.96
C ASN A 153 19.78 -16.29 -4.14
N ALA A 154 20.50 -16.50 -3.07
CA ALA A 154 20.17 -17.54 -2.09
C ALA A 154 18.86 -17.19 -1.35
N PHE A 155 18.70 -15.92 -1.05
CA PHE A 155 17.49 -15.29 -0.51
C PHE A 155 17.50 -13.80 -0.89
N THR A 156 16.30 -13.17 -0.90
CA THR A 156 16.14 -11.75 -1.21
C THR A 156 15.33 -11.08 -0.11
N VAL A 157 15.86 -9.98 0.43
CA VAL A 157 15.16 -9.12 1.40
C VAL A 157 14.50 -8.01 0.61
N VAL A 158 13.17 -7.96 0.60
CA VAL A 158 12.39 -6.94 -0.14
C VAL A 158 11.77 -5.98 0.85
N ASN A 159 12.16 -4.70 0.74
CA ASN A 159 11.65 -3.62 1.58
C ASN A 159 10.68 -2.74 0.78
N PHE A 160 9.47 -2.57 1.29
CA PHE A 160 8.44 -1.70 0.73
C PHE A 160 8.45 -0.36 1.45
N TRP A 161 8.49 0.73 0.68
CA TRP A 161 8.59 2.08 1.20
C TRP A 161 7.95 3.13 0.27
N PHE A 162 7.87 4.39 0.71
CA PHE A 162 7.48 5.52 -0.13
C PHE A 162 8.22 6.81 0.29
N ASN A 163 8.29 7.79 -0.60
CA ASN A 163 9.12 8.99 -0.43
C ASN A 163 8.76 9.85 0.79
N GLY A 164 7.47 9.93 1.13
CA GLY A 164 6.98 10.70 2.27
C GLY A 164 7.08 9.97 3.62
N CYS A 165 7.47 8.70 3.61
CA CYS A 165 7.57 7.88 4.81
C CYS A 165 8.84 8.17 5.60
N LYS A 166 8.75 9.02 6.60
CA LYS A 166 9.92 9.40 7.42
C LYS A 166 10.64 8.19 8.05
N PRO A 167 9.97 7.21 8.70
CA PRO A 167 10.66 6.04 9.23
C PRO A 167 11.30 5.18 8.14
N CYS A 168 10.71 5.09 6.93
CA CYS A 168 11.34 4.38 5.82
C CYS A 168 12.65 5.05 5.39
N VAL A 169 12.65 6.38 5.25
CA VAL A 169 13.85 7.13 4.87
C VAL A 169 14.96 7.00 5.93
N GLN A 170 14.58 6.86 7.19
CA GLN A 170 15.53 6.72 8.30
C GLN A 170 16.28 5.38 8.30
N GLU A 171 15.73 4.32 7.69
CA GLU A 171 16.37 2.99 7.63
C GLU A 171 17.13 2.70 6.32
N LEU A 172 17.09 3.61 5.31
CA LEU A 172 17.68 3.34 3.99
C LEU A 172 19.17 3.03 4.04
N ASP A 173 19.93 3.69 4.91
CA ASP A 173 21.36 3.42 5.12
C ASP A 173 21.59 2.10 5.86
N ASP A 174 20.74 1.74 6.82
CA ASP A 174 20.77 0.44 7.50
C ASP A 174 20.46 -0.72 6.53
N LEU A 175 19.49 -0.54 5.62
CA LEU A 175 19.20 -1.48 4.53
C LEU A 175 20.40 -1.62 3.58
N SER A 176 21.08 -0.53 3.28
CA SER A 176 22.31 -0.55 2.48
C SER A 176 23.44 -1.32 3.18
N ALA A 177 23.63 -1.08 4.47
CA ALA A 177 24.61 -1.81 5.29
C ALA A 177 24.24 -3.29 5.42
N LEU A 178 22.95 -3.63 5.53
CA LEU A 178 22.46 -4.99 5.50
C LEU A 178 22.78 -5.66 4.17
N ASN A 179 22.52 -4.98 3.03
CA ASN A 179 22.80 -5.48 1.69
C ASN A 179 24.28 -5.89 1.54
N GLU A 180 25.22 -5.06 2.00
CA GLU A 180 26.63 -5.39 1.97
C GLU A 180 26.99 -6.62 2.83
N ARG A 181 26.35 -6.77 3.98
CA ARG A 181 26.59 -7.92 4.88
C ARG A 181 26.07 -9.24 4.31
N ILE A 182 24.90 -9.23 3.67
CA ILE A 182 24.27 -10.47 3.17
C ILE A 182 24.78 -10.91 1.81
N LYS A 183 25.47 -10.04 1.06
CA LYS A 183 26.11 -10.40 -0.22
C LYS A 183 27.04 -11.58 -0.12
N GLU A 184 27.84 -11.68 0.94
CA GLU A 184 28.76 -12.80 1.17
C GLU A 184 28.01 -14.13 1.41
N GLN A 185 26.75 -14.05 1.81
CA GLN A 185 25.87 -15.20 2.01
C GLN A 185 25.01 -15.49 0.75
N GLY A 186 25.22 -14.74 -0.34
CA GLY A 186 24.46 -14.85 -1.57
C GLY A 186 23.07 -14.17 -1.51
N GLY A 187 22.84 -13.32 -0.51
CA GLY A 187 21.61 -12.54 -0.38
C GLY A 187 21.69 -11.18 -1.05
N GLU A 188 20.54 -10.57 -1.29
CA GLU A 188 20.40 -9.21 -1.81
C GLU A 188 19.26 -8.48 -1.11
N VAL A 189 19.44 -7.19 -0.81
CA VAL A 189 18.34 -6.29 -0.42
C VAL A 189 17.81 -5.59 -1.67
N VAL A 190 16.49 -5.56 -1.82
CA VAL A 190 15.80 -4.87 -2.92
C VAL A 190 14.72 -3.97 -2.32
N GLY A 191 14.69 -2.70 -2.75
CA GLY A 191 13.63 -1.76 -2.40
C GLY A 191 12.53 -1.76 -3.45
N ILE A 192 11.30 -1.63 -3.02
CA ILE A 192 10.15 -1.31 -3.87
C ILE A 192 9.50 -0.06 -3.28
N ASN A 193 9.67 1.06 -3.99
CA ASN A 193 9.02 2.30 -3.62
C ASN A 193 7.69 2.40 -4.37
N VAL A 194 6.56 2.38 -3.64
CA VAL A 194 5.23 2.35 -4.27
C VAL A 194 4.90 3.62 -5.08
N GLU A 195 5.58 4.74 -4.82
CA GLU A 195 5.42 5.95 -5.63
C GLU A 195 6.22 5.93 -6.94
N THR A 196 7.05 4.91 -7.18
CA THR A 196 7.82 4.73 -8.43
C THR A 196 7.13 3.79 -9.42
N LEU A 197 6.05 3.13 -9.02
CA LEU A 197 5.27 2.24 -9.89
C LEU A 197 4.87 2.95 -11.19
N ASP A 198 4.63 2.18 -12.25
CA ASP A 198 4.38 2.69 -13.62
C ASP A 198 5.52 3.54 -14.21
N GLY A 199 6.70 3.54 -13.59
CA GLY A 199 7.80 4.40 -13.98
C GLY A 199 7.51 5.88 -13.74
N ASN A 200 6.77 6.21 -12.69
CA ASN A 200 6.48 7.58 -12.30
C ASN A 200 7.78 8.39 -12.13
N LYS A 201 8.05 9.26 -13.08
CA LYS A 201 9.32 10.01 -13.16
C LYS A 201 9.59 10.87 -11.94
N GLN A 202 8.53 11.53 -11.41
CA GLN A 202 8.67 12.37 -10.22
C GLN A 202 8.98 11.53 -8.98
N GLY A 203 8.29 10.40 -8.81
CA GLY A 203 8.53 9.44 -7.74
C GLY A 203 9.96 8.88 -7.79
N ILE A 204 10.42 8.48 -8.99
CA ILE A 204 11.77 7.96 -9.22
C ILE A 204 12.85 9.01 -8.90
N GLU A 205 12.67 10.26 -9.36
CA GLU A 205 13.63 11.32 -9.08
C GLU A 205 13.73 11.60 -7.58
N THR A 206 12.59 11.67 -6.89
CA THR A 206 12.57 11.87 -5.43
C THR A 206 13.20 10.69 -4.69
N ALA A 207 12.87 9.45 -5.08
CA ALA A 207 13.47 8.26 -4.50
C ALA A 207 14.99 8.24 -4.64
N LYS A 208 15.52 8.55 -5.83
CA LYS A 208 16.97 8.66 -6.07
C LYS A 208 17.63 9.71 -5.18
N GLN A 209 17.02 10.89 -5.05
CA GLN A 209 17.53 11.95 -4.18
C GLN A 209 17.58 11.50 -2.70
N LEU A 210 16.56 10.78 -2.21
CA LEU A 210 16.54 10.26 -0.86
C LEU A 210 17.61 9.20 -0.62
N LEU A 211 17.78 8.26 -1.56
CA LEU A 211 18.84 7.26 -1.51
C LEU A 211 20.23 7.91 -1.50
N GLU A 212 20.47 8.92 -2.35
CA GLU A 212 21.73 9.67 -2.37
C GLU A 212 21.96 10.43 -1.06
N MET A 213 20.93 11.11 -0.53
CA MET A 213 21.02 11.88 0.73
C MET A 213 21.34 11.01 1.94
N THR A 214 20.84 9.78 1.98
CA THR A 214 21.10 8.81 3.05
C THR A 214 22.38 8.00 2.82
N GLY A 215 22.98 8.09 1.64
CA GLY A 215 24.12 7.27 1.25
C GLY A 215 23.76 5.81 0.95
N ALA A 216 22.47 5.53 0.82
CA ALA A 216 21.99 4.18 0.53
C ALA A 216 22.33 3.75 -0.89
N ASN A 217 22.89 2.54 -1.03
CA ASN A 217 23.35 1.99 -2.29
C ASN A 217 22.93 0.54 -2.44
N TYR A 218 21.64 0.31 -2.64
CA TYR A 218 21.07 -1.00 -2.96
C TYR A 218 20.00 -0.85 -4.03
N ARG A 219 19.71 -1.94 -4.73
CA ARG A 219 18.78 -1.93 -5.86
C ARG A 219 17.38 -1.57 -5.40
N ASN A 220 16.75 -0.62 -6.10
CA ASN A 220 15.34 -0.33 -6.00
C ASN A 220 14.69 -0.57 -7.35
N ILE A 221 13.54 -1.24 -7.37
CA ILE A 221 12.85 -1.65 -8.59
C ILE A 221 11.41 -1.11 -8.63
N TYR A 222 10.87 -1.04 -9.85
CA TYR A 222 9.47 -0.72 -10.10
C TYR A 222 8.93 -1.53 -11.26
N PHE A 223 7.63 -1.67 -11.32
CA PHE A 223 6.88 -2.38 -12.34
C PHE A 223 5.51 -1.72 -12.53
N ASP A 224 4.67 -2.29 -13.38
CA ASP A 224 3.32 -1.82 -13.66
C ASP A 224 2.44 -1.98 -12.40
N ALA A 225 1.78 -0.90 -11.96
CA ALA A 225 0.91 -0.88 -10.79
C ALA A 225 -0.31 -1.80 -10.94
N SER A 226 -0.78 -2.00 -12.18
CA SER A 226 -1.92 -2.87 -12.50
C SER A 226 -1.53 -4.35 -12.64
N SER A 227 -0.24 -4.70 -12.51
CA SER A 227 0.20 -6.09 -12.48
C SER A 227 -0.12 -6.74 -11.13
N GLU A 228 -0.08 -8.08 -11.07
CA GLU A 228 -0.22 -8.81 -9.80
C GLU A 228 0.83 -8.35 -8.76
N ALA A 229 2.07 -8.11 -9.19
CA ALA A 229 3.12 -7.57 -8.33
C ALA A 229 2.84 -6.13 -7.90
N GLY A 230 2.24 -5.31 -8.77
CA GLY A 230 1.78 -3.96 -8.45
C GLY A 230 0.67 -3.97 -7.41
N THR A 231 -0.31 -4.83 -7.60
CA THR A 231 -1.41 -5.07 -6.64
C THR A 231 -0.86 -5.51 -5.28
N PHE A 232 0.09 -6.46 -5.26
CA PHE A 232 0.76 -6.88 -4.04
C PHE A 232 1.46 -5.70 -3.34
N ALA A 233 2.22 -4.89 -4.09
CA ALA A 233 2.95 -3.74 -3.52
C ALA A 233 2.01 -2.65 -2.98
N LEU A 234 0.90 -2.39 -3.66
CA LEU A 234 -0.11 -1.42 -3.24
C LEU A 234 -0.98 -1.94 -2.08
N GLY A 235 -1.08 -3.26 -1.92
CA GLY A 235 -1.73 -3.90 -0.78
C GLY A 235 -0.92 -3.83 0.54
N ILE A 236 0.29 -3.28 0.54
CA ILE A 236 1.08 -3.07 1.76
C ILE A 236 0.48 -1.91 2.58
N MET A 237 -0.14 -2.25 3.70
CA MET A 237 -0.90 -1.30 4.52
C MET A 237 -0.08 -0.55 5.57
N ALA A 238 1.14 -0.98 5.84
CA ALA A 238 2.05 -0.34 6.80
C ALA A 238 3.43 -0.16 6.20
N PHE A 239 4.05 0.99 6.43
CA PHE A 239 5.39 1.28 5.92
C PHE A 239 6.34 1.73 7.03
N PRO A 240 7.61 1.28 6.99
CA PRO A 240 8.14 0.28 6.07
C PRO A 240 7.67 -1.13 6.41
N THR A 241 7.59 -1.99 5.41
CA THR A 241 7.40 -3.43 5.59
C THR A 241 8.47 -4.19 4.83
N THR A 242 9.07 -5.20 5.46
CA THR A 242 10.16 -5.98 4.87
C THR A 242 9.81 -7.47 4.87
N TYR A 243 9.94 -8.09 3.71
CA TYR A 243 9.79 -9.54 3.51
C TYR A 243 11.13 -10.19 3.20
N VAL A 244 11.27 -11.46 3.54
CA VAL A 244 12.35 -12.32 3.05
C VAL A 244 11.76 -13.32 2.08
N PHE A 245 12.40 -13.48 0.93
CA PHE A 245 12.01 -14.45 -0.10
C PHE A 245 13.14 -15.47 -0.33
N ASP A 246 12.78 -16.72 -0.54
CA ASP A 246 13.71 -17.75 -0.99
C ASP A 246 14.03 -17.60 -2.49
N ARG A 247 14.89 -18.48 -3.02
CA ARG A 247 15.26 -18.48 -4.44
C ARG A 247 14.12 -18.82 -5.41
N ASN A 248 13.01 -19.33 -4.91
CA ASN A 248 11.80 -19.58 -5.70
C ASN A 248 10.82 -18.40 -5.63
N GLY A 249 11.19 -17.30 -4.95
CA GLY A 249 10.35 -16.14 -4.73
C GLY A 249 9.27 -16.39 -3.67
N ARG A 250 9.40 -17.41 -2.81
CA ARG A 250 8.43 -17.69 -1.75
C ARG A 250 8.79 -16.96 -0.47
N ILE A 251 7.78 -16.45 0.22
CA ILE A 251 7.94 -15.78 1.51
C ILE A 251 8.50 -16.77 2.55
N VAL A 252 9.54 -16.33 3.26
CA VAL A 252 10.17 -17.06 4.37
C VAL A 252 9.92 -16.30 5.66
N GLY A 253 9.23 -16.93 6.61
CA GLY A 253 8.86 -16.31 7.89
C GLY A 253 7.75 -15.28 7.73
N GLU A 254 7.55 -14.46 8.76
CA GLU A 254 6.55 -13.42 8.81
C GLU A 254 7.10 -12.09 8.29
N PRO A 255 6.26 -11.21 7.71
CA PRO A 255 6.69 -9.87 7.32
C PRO A 255 7.12 -9.06 8.54
N LEU A 256 8.17 -8.27 8.37
CA LEU A 256 8.66 -7.35 9.39
C LEU A 256 8.01 -5.99 9.19
N LEU A 257 7.24 -5.57 10.16
CA LEU A 257 6.57 -4.27 10.16
C LEU A 257 7.38 -3.24 10.91
N GLY A 258 7.50 -2.05 10.33
CA GLY A 258 8.36 -1.00 10.83
C GLY A 258 9.83 -1.23 10.49
N GLY A 259 10.67 -0.25 10.86
CA GLY A 259 12.07 -0.20 10.47
C GLY A 259 12.90 -1.36 10.99
N ILE A 260 13.93 -1.73 10.22
CA ILE A 260 14.97 -2.70 10.63
C ILE A 260 16.00 -2.10 11.59
N ASP A 261 15.94 -0.81 11.83
CA ASP A 261 16.74 -0.08 12.81
C ASP A 261 16.41 -0.46 14.27
N ASN A 262 15.31 -1.16 14.52
CA ASN A 262 14.99 -1.70 15.84
C ASN A 262 15.55 -3.12 16.03
N GLU A 263 16.09 -3.37 17.23
CA GLU A 263 16.80 -4.60 17.58
C GLU A 263 15.92 -5.86 17.36
N LYS A 264 14.63 -5.79 17.66
CA LYS A 264 13.70 -6.91 17.49
C LYS A 264 13.55 -7.31 16.01
N ASN A 265 13.32 -6.35 15.13
CA ASN A 265 13.17 -6.61 13.70
C ASN A 265 14.49 -7.12 13.09
N LEU A 266 15.61 -6.54 13.50
CA LEU A 266 16.92 -7.01 13.04
C LEU A 266 17.21 -8.46 13.48
N GLU A 267 16.88 -8.83 14.74
CA GLU A 267 17.00 -10.22 15.21
C GLU A 267 16.07 -11.18 14.46
N MET A 268 14.82 -10.78 14.19
CA MET A 268 13.88 -11.58 13.41
C MET A 268 14.42 -11.81 12.00
N LEU A 269 14.89 -10.75 11.35
CA LEU A 269 15.48 -10.83 10.01
C LEU A 269 16.68 -11.77 9.97
N GLN A 270 17.57 -11.67 10.94
CA GLN A 270 18.75 -12.55 11.06
C GLN A 270 18.40 -14.02 11.30
N LYS A 271 17.27 -14.31 11.94
CA LYS A 271 16.80 -15.69 12.15
C LYS A 271 16.13 -16.27 10.90
N THR A 272 15.64 -15.43 10.02
CA THR A 272 14.91 -15.81 8.81
C THR A 272 15.85 -16.06 7.64
N MET A 273 16.97 -15.36 7.58
CA MET A 273 18.06 -15.55 6.62
C MET A 273 18.93 -16.76 6.97
#